data_117e700c1243464e7394201f2841c933
#
_entry.id   117e700c1243464e7394201f2841c933
#
_cell.length_a   1.000
_cell.length_b   1.000
_cell.length_c   1.000
_cell.angle_alpha   90.00
_cell.angle_beta   90.00
_cell.angle_gamma   90.00
#
_symmetry.space_group_name_H-M   'P 1'
#
loop_
_entity.id
_entity.type
_entity.pdbx_description
1 polymer ?
#
loop_
_entity_poly.entity_id
_entity_poly.type
_entity_poly.pdbx_seq_one_letter_code
_entity_poly.pdbx_strand_id
1 'polypeptide(L)'
;GIDGHECTNNLDYEETPPPEWSDAFIDDVVRGVYSGAYTTKNLPESLYLELGERLTSGLYEGLATGDALTTIANPEYIKNLRNNIYTFSGAKNWQQVNLMSEFLLDADGKKRSFKQYKDFARQTFGTFNVNYLRTEINHAKGSAQMAEKWQQIDEEADIFPFLRYVTAGDE
;
A
#
# COMPACT_ATOMS: atom_id res chain seq x y z
N GLY A 1 -11.03 -40.94 18.35
CA GLY A 1 -11.57 -39.70 17.82
C GLY A 1 -10.48 -38.68 17.82
N ILE A 2 -9.98 -38.31 16.64
CA ILE A 2 -9.03 -37.20 16.47
C ILE A 2 -9.90 -36.02 16.14
N ASP A 3 -10.05 -35.09 17.10
CA ASP A 3 -10.76 -33.85 16.88
C ASP A 3 -9.99 -33.04 15.84
N GLY A 4 -10.60 -32.93 14.64
CA GLY A 4 -10.10 -32.05 13.60
C GLY A 4 -10.30 -30.60 14.03
N HIS A 5 -9.23 -29.90 14.39
CA HIS A 5 -9.27 -28.46 14.43
C HIS A 5 -9.40 -27.96 13.00
N GLU A 6 -10.64 -27.60 12.61
CA GLU A 6 -10.87 -26.78 11.43
C GLU A 6 -10.22 -25.40 11.66
N CYS A 7 -9.09 -25.17 11.03
CA CYS A 7 -8.58 -23.83 10.88
C CYS A 7 -9.51 -23.09 9.89
N THR A 8 -10.55 -22.46 10.41
CA THR A 8 -11.32 -21.50 9.63
C THR A 8 -10.42 -20.29 9.38
N ASN A 9 -9.89 -20.18 8.15
CA ASN A 9 -9.22 -19.02 7.65
C ASN A 9 -10.24 -17.89 7.38
N ASN A 10 -10.93 -17.43 8.41
CA ASN A 10 -11.58 -16.13 8.36
C ASN A 10 -10.49 -15.10 8.62
N LEU A 11 -9.80 -14.70 7.55
CA LEU A 11 -9.17 -13.39 7.50
C LEU A 11 -10.33 -12.40 7.48
N ASP A 12 -10.79 -11.97 8.64
CA ASP A 12 -11.68 -10.83 8.76
C ASP A 12 -10.89 -9.61 8.28
N TYR A 13 -10.97 -9.36 6.97
CA TYR A 13 -10.56 -8.09 6.40
C TYR A 13 -11.58 -7.06 6.87
N GLU A 14 -11.37 -6.50 8.04
CA GLU A 14 -12.00 -5.23 8.36
C GLU A 14 -11.60 -4.26 7.25
N GLU A 15 -12.60 -3.85 6.46
CA GLU A 15 -12.36 -2.91 5.37
C GLU A 15 -11.84 -1.60 5.98
N THR A 16 -10.52 -1.44 5.95
CA THR A 16 -9.91 -0.16 6.34
C THR A 16 -10.47 0.92 5.43
N PRO A 17 -11.11 1.96 5.98
CA PRO A 17 -11.65 3.02 5.14
C PRO A 17 -10.52 3.62 4.29
N PRO A 18 -10.81 4.04 3.04
CA PRO A 18 -9.80 4.63 2.19
C PRO A 18 -9.20 5.84 2.90
N PRO A 19 -7.88 6.00 2.86
CA PRO A 19 -7.22 7.13 3.50
C PRO A 19 -7.73 8.43 2.88
N GLU A 20 -8.36 9.27 3.70
CA GLU A 20 -8.77 10.59 3.29
C GLU A 20 -7.55 11.52 3.25
N TRP A 21 -7.35 12.13 2.10
CA TRP A 21 -6.37 13.19 1.92
C TRP A 21 -7.03 14.53 2.16
N SER A 22 -6.38 15.41 2.91
CA SER A 22 -6.93 16.75 3.08
C SER A 22 -6.94 17.50 1.74
N ASP A 23 -7.98 18.30 1.51
CA ASP A 23 -8.08 19.13 0.32
C ASP A 23 -6.86 20.05 0.12
N ALA A 24 -6.29 20.54 1.23
CA ALA A 24 -5.09 21.37 1.20
C ALA A 24 -3.88 20.60 0.66
N PHE A 25 -3.70 19.34 1.07
CA PHE A 25 -2.63 18.48 0.60
C PHE A 25 -2.77 18.18 -0.90
N ILE A 26 -3.98 17.80 -1.33
CA ILE A 26 -4.26 17.54 -2.74
C ILE A 26 -3.99 18.79 -3.57
N ASP A 27 -4.46 19.96 -3.13
CA ASP A 27 -4.28 21.23 -3.83
C ASP A 27 -2.80 21.63 -3.92
N ASP A 28 -1.98 21.34 -2.91
CA ASP A 28 -0.55 21.61 -2.95
C ASP A 28 0.16 20.79 -4.04
N VAL A 29 -0.07 19.49 -4.08
CA VAL A 29 0.52 18.61 -5.10
C VAL A 29 0.03 19.00 -6.50
N VAL A 30 -1.26 19.22 -6.67
CA VAL A 30 -1.87 19.61 -7.96
C VAL A 30 -1.32 20.95 -8.47
N ARG A 31 -1.17 21.96 -7.60
CA ARG A 31 -0.58 23.26 -7.95
C ARG A 31 0.91 23.12 -8.25
N GLY A 32 1.63 22.30 -7.48
CA GLY A 32 3.04 22.04 -7.69
C GLY A 32 3.34 21.43 -9.06
N VAL A 33 2.54 20.45 -9.49
CA VAL A 33 2.67 19.87 -10.85
C VAL A 33 2.27 20.87 -11.91
N TYR A 34 1.16 21.61 -11.71
CA TYR A 34 0.71 22.60 -12.69
C TYR A 34 1.73 23.74 -12.89
N SER A 35 2.37 24.19 -11.83
CA SER A 35 3.39 25.25 -11.91
C SER A 35 4.73 24.76 -12.46
N GLY A 36 4.97 23.44 -12.48
CA GLY A 36 6.25 22.84 -12.83
C GLY A 36 7.24 22.75 -11.65
N ALA A 37 6.80 23.07 -10.43
CA ALA A 37 7.60 22.85 -9.23
C ALA A 37 7.80 21.37 -8.97
N TYR A 38 6.78 20.54 -9.22
CA TYR A 38 6.87 19.08 -9.18
C TYR A 38 6.85 18.52 -10.60
N THR A 39 7.77 17.62 -10.87
CA THR A 39 7.95 16.93 -12.14
C THR A 39 8.39 15.49 -11.89
N THR A 40 8.45 14.66 -12.92
CA THR A 40 8.99 13.30 -12.83
C THR A 40 10.47 13.24 -12.43
N LYS A 41 11.19 14.37 -12.48
CA LYS A 41 12.59 14.52 -12.03
C LYS A 41 12.71 15.19 -10.66
N ASN A 42 11.65 15.84 -10.20
CA ASN A 42 11.57 16.51 -8.91
C ASN A 42 10.20 16.19 -8.28
N LEU A 43 10.11 15.02 -7.65
CA LEU A 43 8.87 14.51 -7.07
C LEU A 43 8.51 15.24 -5.78
N PRO A 44 7.21 15.39 -5.45
CA PRO A 44 6.77 15.91 -4.16
C PRO A 44 7.17 14.94 -3.03
N GLU A 45 8.08 15.36 -2.17
CA GLU A 45 8.53 14.57 -1.02
C GLU A 45 7.37 14.28 -0.06
N SER A 46 6.47 15.25 0.13
CA SER A 46 5.28 15.10 0.96
C SER A 46 4.41 13.92 0.52
N LEU A 47 4.19 13.75 -0.79
CA LEU A 47 3.41 12.63 -1.32
C LEU A 47 4.12 11.28 -1.13
N TYR A 48 5.45 11.27 -1.29
CA TYR A 48 6.25 10.07 -1.04
C TYR A 48 6.17 9.61 0.42
N LEU A 49 6.33 10.53 1.35
CA LEU A 49 6.30 10.25 2.79
C LEU A 49 4.89 9.80 3.22
N GLU A 50 3.86 10.50 2.82
CA GLU A 50 2.48 10.14 3.12
C GLU A 50 2.11 8.74 2.61
N LEU A 51 2.50 8.38 1.38
CA LEU A 51 2.31 7.04 0.85
C LEU A 51 3.04 6.00 1.70
N GLY A 52 4.30 6.26 2.03
CA GLY A 52 5.13 5.38 2.85
C GLY A 52 4.57 5.17 4.26
N GLU A 53 4.12 6.23 4.91
CA GLU A 53 3.55 6.17 6.26
C GLU A 53 2.25 5.38 6.30
N ARG A 54 1.34 5.58 5.35
CA ARG A 54 0.07 4.85 5.27
C ARG A 54 0.26 3.37 5.02
N LEU A 55 1.18 3.00 4.13
CA LEU A 55 1.51 1.60 3.87
C LEU A 55 2.23 0.96 5.08
N THR A 56 3.10 1.72 5.75
CA THR A 56 3.79 1.26 6.96
C THR A 56 2.80 1.07 8.11
N SER A 57 1.78 1.92 8.24
CA SER A 57 0.70 1.72 9.20
C SER A 57 -0.03 0.40 8.97
N GLY A 58 -0.40 0.09 7.71
CA GLY A 58 -1.00 -1.21 7.36
C GLY A 58 -0.10 -2.40 7.68
N LEU A 59 1.22 -2.28 7.47
CA LEU A 59 2.18 -3.30 7.88
C LEU A 59 2.11 -3.57 9.39
N TYR A 60 2.16 -2.52 10.21
CA TYR A 60 2.11 -2.67 11.67
C TYR A 60 0.73 -3.13 12.17
N GLU A 61 -0.36 -2.74 11.53
CA GLU A 61 -1.69 -3.28 11.83
C GLU A 61 -1.73 -4.79 11.55
N GLY A 62 -1.13 -5.25 10.46
CA GLY A 62 -1.01 -6.68 10.15
C GLY A 62 -0.24 -7.45 11.20
N LEU A 63 0.86 -6.90 11.70
CA LEU A 63 1.66 -7.49 12.77
C LEU A 63 0.93 -7.49 14.13
N ALA A 64 0.09 -6.50 14.39
CA ALA A 64 -0.65 -6.38 15.66
C ALA A 64 -1.88 -7.30 15.76
N THR A 65 -2.45 -7.73 14.62
CA THR A 65 -3.61 -8.64 14.59
C THR A 65 -3.25 -10.12 14.71
N GLY A 66 -1.96 -10.46 14.58
CA GLY A 66 -1.45 -11.78 14.93
C GLY A 66 -1.13 -11.86 16.42
N ASP A 67 -0.90 -13.06 16.95
CA ASP A 67 -0.32 -13.26 18.30
C ASP A 67 1.12 -12.70 18.42
N ALA A 68 1.58 -12.00 17.42
CA ALA A 68 2.95 -11.52 17.19
C ALA A 68 3.40 -10.39 18.13
N LEU A 69 2.53 -9.84 18.96
CA LEU A 69 2.97 -8.93 20.03
C LEU A 69 3.89 -9.63 21.04
N THR A 70 3.95 -10.94 21.03
CA THR A 70 4.80 -11.74 21.93
C THR A 70 6.01 -12.36 21.23
N THR A 71 5.98 -12.51 19.92
CA THR A 71 7.10 -13.06 19.14
C THR A 71 7.54 -12.00 18.14
N ILE A 72 8.64 -11.34 18.42
CA ILE A 72 9.21 -10.30 17.54
C ILE A 72 9.51 -10.96 16.20
N ALA A 73 8.68 -10.68 15.20
CA ALA A 73 8.99 -11.05 13.83
C ALA A 73 10.43 -10.59 13.52
N ASN A 74 11.20 -11.43 12.85
CA ASN A 74 12.62 -11.19 12.56
C ASN A 74 12.84 -9.72 12.13
N PRO A 75 13.63 -8.91 12.86
CA PRO A 75 13.80 -7.48 12.60
C PRO A 75 14.30 -7.19 11.19
N GLU A 76 15.08 -8.10 10.60
CA GLU A 76 15.56 -7.98 9.23
C GLU A 76 14.42 -8.13 8.22
N TYR A 77 13.47 -8.99 8.49
CA TYR A 77 12.29 -9.17 7.64
C TYR A 77 11.41 -7.92 7.64
N ILE A 78 11.15 -7.33 8.80
CA ILE A 78 10.40 -6.07 8.93
C ILE A 78 11.14 -4.94 8.18
N LYS A 79 12.45 -4.87 8.31
CA LYS A 79 13.28 -3.90 7.59
C LYS A 79 13.13 -4.05 6.07
N ASN A 80 13.15 -5.28 5.56
CA ASN A 80 13.00 -5.56 4.14
C ASN A 80 11.59 -5.19 3.64
N LEU A 81 10.53 -5.52 4.40
CA LEU A 81 9.17 -5.09 4.08
C LEU A 81 9.05 -3.56 4.02
N ARG A 82 9.62 -2.85 4.99
CA ARG A 82 9.64 -1.38 4.98
C ARG A 82 10.39 -0.81 3.77
N ASN A 83 11.53 -1.36 3.43
CA ASN A 83 12.28 -0.94 2.25
C ASN A 83 11.46 -1.12 0.96
N ASN A 84 10.74 -2.24 0.85
CA ASN A 84 9.84 -2.48 -0.29
C ASN A 84 8.69 -1.47 -0.33
N ILE A 85 8.11 -1.11 0.82
CA ILE A 85 7.06 -0.10 0.94
C ILE A 85 7.57 1.25 0.43
N TYR A 86 8.74 1.70 0.85
CA TYR A 86 9.29 2.99 0.40
C TYR A 86 9.69 2.97 -1.07
N THR A 87 10.21 1.88 -1.58
CA THR A 87 10.47 1.71 -3.03
C THR A 87 9.17 1.81 -3.83
N PHE A 88 8.13 1.12 -3.37
CA PHE A 88 6.81 1.18 -3.98
C PHE A 88 6.20 2.58 -3.92
N SER A 89 6.31 3.26 -2.78
CA SER A 89 5.82 4.64 -2.60
C SER A 89 6.49 5.60 -3.58
N GLY A 90 7.79 5.45 -3.81
CA GLY A 90 8.51 6.22 -4.83
C GLY A 90 7.98 5.98 -6.25
N ALA A 91 7.75 4.73 -6.61
CA ALA A 91 7.18 4.37 -7.92
C ALA A 91 5.76 4.92 -8.10
N LYS A 92 4.92 4.86 -7.07
CA LYS A 92 3.55 5.41 -7.10
C LYS A 92 3.53 6.93 -7.15
N ASN A 93 4.40 7.60 -6.41
CA ASN A 93 4.57 9.05 -6.48
C ASN A 93 4.95 9.46 -7.91
N TRP A 94 5.94 8.82 -8.49
CA TRP A 94 6.35 9.08 -9.87
C TRP A 94 5.20 8.87 -10.86
N GLN A 95 4.48 7.77 -10.75
CA GLN A 95 3.35 7.45 -11.64
C GLN A 95 2.24 8.49 -11.56
N GLN A 96 1.89 8.95 -10.37
CA GLN A 96 0.87 9.99 -10.18
C GLN A 96 1.31 11.31 -10.80
N VAL A 97 2.55 11.74 -10.54
CA VAL A 97 3.09 12.98 -11.11
C VAL A 97 3.19 12.88 -12.63
N ASN A 98 3.59 11.72 -13.17
CA ASN A 98 3.65 11.51 -14.61
C ASN A 98 2.29 11.67 -15.27
N LEU A 99 1.26 10.99 -14.77
CA LEU A 99 -0.10 11.09 -15.30
C LEU A 99 -0.65 12.53 -15.23
N MET A 100 -0.42 13.21 -14.12
CA MET A 100 -0.81 14.61 -13.99
C MET A 100 -0.05 15.52 -14.95
N SER A 101 1.24 15.22 -15.19
CA SER A 101 2.06 15.99 -16.12
C SER A 101 1.64 15.81 -17.59
N GLU A 102 1.28 14.59 -17.98
CA GLU A 102 0.76 14.30 -19.33
C GLU A 102 -0.52 15.05 -19.63
N PHE A 103 -1.36 15.29 -18.63
CA PHE A 103 -2.61 16.02 -18.79
C PHE A 103 -2.46 17.56 -18.78
N LEU A 104 -1.25 18.08 -18.54
CA LEU A 104 -1.00 19.54 -18.58
C LEU A 104 -1.27 20.15 -19.95
N LEU A 105 -1.04 19.40 -21.02
CA LEU A 105 -1.22 19.86 -22.38
C LEU A 105 -2.50 19.26 -22.99
N ASP A 106 -3.13 20.00 -23.87
CA ASP A 106 -4.21 19.51 -24.72
C ASP A 106 -3.66 18.82 -25.99
N ALA A 107 -4.56 18.36 -26.85
CA ALA A 107 -4.19 17.70 -28.11
C ALA A 107 -3.37 18.58 -29.06
N ASP A 108 -3.52 19.89 -28.94
CA ASP A 108 -2.79 20.88 -29.76
C ASP A 108 -1.47 21.32 -29.10
N GLY A 109 -1.10 20.69 -27.96
CA GLY A 109 0.12 21.02 -27.21
C GLY A 109 0.03 22.32 -26.41
N LYS A 110 -1.17 22.90 -26.27
CA LYS A 110 -1.40 24.10 -25.47
C LYS A 110 -1.68 23.73 -24.00
N LYS A 111 -1.12 24.52 -23.09
CA LYS A 111 -1.35 24.30 -21.66
C LYS A 111 -2.83 24.51 -21.30
N ARG A 112 -3.44 23.52 -20.66
CA ARG A 112 -4.84 23.59 -20.18
C ARG A 112 -4.99 24.66 -19.11
N SER A 113 -6.20 25.20 -18.97
CA SER A 113 -6.51 26.09 -17.85
C SER A 113 -6.36 25.34 -16.52
N PHE A 114 -6.00 26.06 -15.45
CA PHE A 114 -5.85 25.45 -14.13
C PHE A 114 -7.14 24.75 -13.66
N LYS A 115 -8.31 25.31 -14.01
CA LYS A 115 -9.60 24.70 -13.64
C LYS A 115 -9.76 23.31 -14.27
N GLN A 116 -9.58 23.19 -15.58
CA GLN A 116 -9.68 21.91 -16.29
C GLN A 116 -8.66 20.90 -15.79
N TYR A 117 -7.43 21.37 -15.55
CA TYR A 117 -6.36 20.53 -15.01
C TYR A 117 -6.67 20.04 -13.58
N LYS A 118 -7.14 20.92 -12.70
CA LYS A 118 -7.46 20.60 -11.30
C LYS A 118 -8.52 19.51 -11.19
N ASP A 119 -9.57 19.57 -12.00
CA ASP A 119 -10.66 18.58 -11.97
C ASP A 119 -10.13 17.18 -12.34
N PHE A 120 -9.32 17.09 -13.39
CA PHE A 120 -8.67 15.84 -13.78
C PHE A 120 -7.67 15.34 -12.71
N ALA A 121 -6.81 16.23 -12.20
CA ALA A 121 -5.80 15.86 -11.23
C ALA A 121 -6.44 15.36 -9.92
N ARG A 122 -7.52 15.97 -9.46
CA ARG A 122 -8.29 15.50 -8.30
C ARG A 122 -8.94 14.13 -8.55
N GLN A 123 -9.48 13.90 -9.73
CA GLN A 123 -10.01 12.59 -10.10
C GLN A 123 -8.91 11.53 -10.13
N THR A 124 -7.75 11.84 -10.69
CA THR A 124 -6.57 10.96 -10.71
C THR A 124 -6.14 10.64 -9.28
N PHE A 125 -6.04 11.65 -8.43
CA PHE A 125 -5.69 11.48 -7.01
C PHE A 125 -6.70 10.58 -6.28
N GLY A 126 -8.00 10.78 -6.50
CA GLY A 126 -9.06 9.96 -5.93
C GLY A 126 -8.96 8.51 -6.38
N THR A 127 -8.81 8.25 -7.67
CA THR A 127 -8.68 6.89 -8.22
C THR A 127 -7.46 6.17 -7.66
N PHE A 128 -6.30 6.82 -7.61
CA PHE A 128 -5.08 6.22 -7.07
C PHE A 128 -5.18 5.91 -5.58
N ASN A 129 -5.80 6.80 -4.80
CA ASN A 129 -5.79 6.68 -3.35
C ASN A 129 -6.94 5.84 -2.82
N VAL A 130 -8.11 5.86 -3.46
CA VAL A 130 -9.25 5.07 -3.00
C VAL A 130 -9.09 3.60 -3.38
N ASN A 131 -8.77 3.31 -4.63
CA ASN A 131 -8.76 1.92 -5.11
C ASN A 131 -7.39 1.24 -4.96
N TYR A 132 -6.32 1.92 -5.33
CA TYR A 132 -4.98 1.31 -5.34
C TYR A 132 -4.31 1.32 -3.98
N LEU A 133 -4.33 2.46 -3.27
CA LEU A 133 -3.67 2.55 -1.97
C LEU A 133 -4.34 1.64 -0.94
N ARG A 134 -5.65 1.53 -0.96
CA ARG A 134 -6.40 0.57 -0.12
C ARG A 134 -5.96 -0.86 -0.38
N THR A 135 -5.89 -1.27 -1.66
CA THR A 135 -5.43 -2.60 -2.04
C THR A 135 -4.02 -2.86 -1.54
N GLU A 136 -3.13 -1.88 -1.67
CA GLU A 136 -1.74 -2.03 -1.24
C GLU A 136 -1.58 -2.03 0.30
N ILE A 137 -2.40 -1.27 1.02
CA ILE A 137 -2.47 -1.34 2.49
C ILE A 137 -2.91 -2.74 2.92
N ASN A 138 -3.96 -3.27 2.32
CA ASN A 138 -4.44 -4.62 2.61
C ASN A 138 -3.39 -5.69 2.24
N HIS A 139 -2.68 -5.49 1.15
CA HIS A 139 -1.58 -6.37 0.75
C HIS A 139 -0.41 -6.31 1.75
N ALA A 140 -0.04 -5.12 2.21
CA ALA A 140 1.01 -4.96 3.24
C ALA A 140 0.60 -5.64 4.55
N LYS A 141 -0.65 -5.48 4.97
CA LYS A 141 -1.24 -6.15 6.14
C LYS A 141 -1.22 -7.68 6.00
N GLY A 142 -1.70 -8.19 4.89
CA GLY A 142 -1.69 -9.64 4.61
C GLY A 142 -0.27 -10.21 4.53
N SER A 143 0.68 -9.49 3.94
CA SER A 143 2.08 -9.90 3.88
C SER A 143 2.71 -9.98 5.28
N ALA A 144 2.37 -9.05 6.17
CA ALA A 144 2.84 -9.07 7.56
C ALA A 144 2.32 -10.29 8.32
N GLN A 145 1.01 -10.58 8.18
CA GLN A 145 0.38 -11.76 8.80
C GLN A 145 0.96 -13.07 8.27
N MET A 146 1.22 -13.16 6.97
CA MET A 146 1.84 -14.34 6.38
C MET A 146 3.28 -14.55 6.83
N ALA A 147 4.03 -13.47 7.03
CA ALA A 147 5.38 -13.53 7.55
C ALA A 147 5.46 -14.18 8.92
N GLU A 148 4.54 -13.81 9.80
CA GLU A 148 4.42 -14.39 11.13
C GLU A 148 4.14 -15.89 11.05
N LYS A 149 3.17 -16.31 10.22
CA LYS A 149 2.85 -17.72 10.02
C LYS A 149 4.05 -18.51 9.49
N TRP A 150 4.81 -17.94 8.57
CA TRP A 150 6.02 -18.59 8.07
C TRP A 150 7.09 -18.73 9.14
N GLN A 151 7.24 -17.75 10.02
CA GLN A 151 8.17 -17.85 11.14
C GLN A 151 7.77 -18.99 12.10
N GLN A 152 6.49 -19.10 12.45
CA GLN A 152 5.98 -20.19 13.28
C GLN A 152 6.24 -21.57 12.63
N ILE A 153 5.97 -21.67 11.33
CA ILE A 153 6.24 -22.91 10.57
C ILE A 153 7.72 -23.27 10.59
N ASP A 154 8.60 -22.28 10.45
CA ASP A 154 10.05 -22.50 10.46
C ASP A 154 10.55 -22.92 11.85
N GLU A 155 10.03 -22.34 12.92
CA GLU A 155 10.30 -22.72 14.29
C GLU A 155 9.81 -24.14 14.64
N GLU A 156 8.71 -24.58 14.02
CA GLU A 156 8.10 -25.90 14.23
C GLU A 156 8.58 -26.94 13.21
N ALA A 157 9.44 -26.58 12.26
CA ALA A 157 9.86 -27.45 11.16
C ALA A 157 10.56 -28.74 11.63
N ASP A 158 11.25 -28.70 12.75
CA ASP A 158 11.91 -29.88 13.35
C ASP A 158 10.89 -30.89 13.90
N ILE A 159 9.68 -30.42 14.29
CA ILE A 159 8.63 -31.27 14.85
C ILE A 159 7.63 -31.66 13.72
N PHE A 160 7.34 -30.77 12.83
CA PHE A 160 6.42 -30.94 11.70
C PHE A 160 7.12 -30.69 10.35
N PRO A 161 7.97 -31.61 9.86
CA PRO A 161 8.79 -31.38 8.66
C PRO A 161 8.01 -31.34 7.33
N PHE A 162 6.69 -31.53 7.36
CA PHE A 162 5.86 -31.55 6.17
C PHE A 162 4.74 -30.52 6.22
N LEU A 163 4.69 -29.68 5.19
CA LEU A 163 3.58 -28.76 4.93
C LEU A 163 2.60 -29.39 3.94
N ARG A 164 1.31 -29.38 4.27
CA ARG A 164 0.25 -29.74 3.34
C ARG A 164 -0.35 -28.48 2.75
N TYR A 165 -0.25 -28.33 1.43
CA TYR A 165 -0.99 -27.29 0.72
C TYR A 165 -2.45 -27.69 0.60
N VAL A 166 -3.36 -26.85 1.12
CA VAL A 166 -4.80 -27.03 0.99
C VAL A 166 -5.35 -25.79 0.30
N THR A 167 -5.93 -25.96 -0.88
CA THR A 167 -6.68 -24.87 -1.54
C THR A 167 -8.01 -24.67 -0.83
N ALA A 168 -8.32 -23.44 -0.46
CA ALA A 168 -9.62 -23.09 0.07
C ALA A 168 -10.64 -23.13 -1.08
N GLY A 169 -11.58 -24.09 -1.05
CA GLY A 169 -12.83 -23.96 -1.79
C GLY A 169 -12.95 -24.71 -3.10
N ASP A 170 -12.36 -25.87 -3.28
CA ASP A 170 -12.75 -26.80 -4.31
C ASP A 170 -13.63 -27.92 -3.68
N GLU A 171 -14.93 -27.62 -3.56
CA GLU A 171 -16.02 -28.62 -3.48
C GLU A 171 -16.79 -28.59 -4.78
#